data_7405ebcc296651e25c5242ed5013cf8a
#
_entry.id   7405ebcc296651e25c5242ed5013cf8a
#
_cell.length_a   1.000
_cell.length_b   1.000
_cell.length_c   1.000
_cell.angle_alpha   90.00
_cell.angle_beta   90.00
_cell.angle_gamma   90.00
#
_symmetry.space_group_name_H-M   'P 1'
#
loop_
_entity.id
_entity.type
_entity.pdbx_description
1 polymer ?
#
loop_
_entity_poly.entity_id
_entity_poly.type
_entity_poly.pdbx_seq_one_letter_code
_entity_poly.pdbx_strand_id
1 'polypeptide(L)'
;MIFHAIKAGGVDTLIERYTRAARGAGNRGQAIWSAEEDPQMNCPSWLRIRRLETASDREIEGLSDVLRDCVEGGASVGFLLPLTRGKAEAFWRGASASAARGERVVLVAEEQAGAIVGTAQVIWAQFENQPHRADVAKMLVHRRARRQGIGAALLAAAERCALEAGRTLLVLDTASDDAARLYVRQGWQRVGDIPDYALWPAGRFCSTTIFFKELRGTP
;
A
#
# COMPACT_ATOMS: atom_id res chain seq x y z
N MET A 1 3.75 -42.45 8.08
CA MET A 1 2.53 -42.60 7.26
C MET A 1 1.34 -42.36 8.18
N ILE A 2 0.90 -41.09 8.35
CA ILE A 2 -0.38 -40.75 8.98
C ILE A 2 -0.93 -39.56 8.18
N PHE A 3 -1.76 -39.88 7.19
CA PHE A 3 -2.65 -38.91 6.54
C PHE A 3 -3.89 -38.79 7.42
N HIS A 4 -4.08 -37.65 8.06
CA HIS A 4 -5.36 -37.29 8.65
C HIS A 4 -6.19 -36.53 7.61
N ALA A 5 -7.33 -37.12 7.30
CA ALA A 5 -8.30 -36.59 6.36
C ALA A 5 -8.83 -35.22 6.83
N ILE A 6 -8.53 -34.16 6.07
CA ILE A 6 -9.20 -32.86 6.22
C ILE A 6 -10.60 -33.01 5.62
N LYS A 7 -11.63 -32.81 6.43
CA LYS A 7 -13.03 -32.86 6.01
C LYS A 7 -13.28 -31.88 4.86
N ALA A 8 -13.78 -32.43 3.76
CA ALA A 8 -14.04 -31.75 2.46
C ALA A 8 -15.12 -30.63 2.49
N GLY A 9 -15.56 -30.16 3.65
CA GLY A 9 -16.59 -29.12 3.76
C GLY A 9 -16.07 -27.69 4.03
N GLY A 10 -14.79 -27.51 4.34
CA GLY A 10 -14.26 -26.22 4.77
C GLY A 10 -13.63 -25.36 3.67
N VAL A 11 -13.08 -25.99 2.64
CA VAL A 11 -12.32 -25.31 1.58
C VAL A 11 -13.28 -24.66 0.57
N ASP A 12 -14.36 -25.33 0.19
CA ASP A 12 -15.34 -24.81 -0.77
C ASP A 12 -16.05 -23.56 -0.22
N THR A 13 -16.38 -23.55 1.08
CA THR A 13 -17.02 -22.39 1.74
C THR A 13 -16.07 -21.18 1.81
N LEU A 14 -14.77 -21.42 1.96
CA LEU A 14 -13.77 -20.36 1.98
C LEU A 14 -13.61 -19.76 0.57
N ILE A 15 -13.46 -20.61 -0.44
CA ILE A 15 -13.32 -20.19 -1.85
C ILE A 15 -14.58 -19.44 -2.31
N GLU A 16 -15.79 -19.90 -1.95
CA GLU A 16 -17.04 -19.20 -2.27
C GLU A 16 -17.13 -17.82 -1.60
N ARG A 17 -16.71 -17.68 -0.32
CA ARG A 17 -16.64 -16.40 0.36
C ARG A 17 -15.68 -15.43 -0.32
N TYR A 18 -14.48 -15.91 -0.72
CA TYR A 18 -13.51 -15.09 -1.44
C TYR A 18 -13.99 -14.70 -2.84
N THR A 19 -14.64 -15.63 -3.56
CA THR A 19 -15.19 -15.37 -4.90
C THR A 19 -16.37 -14.39 -4.85
N ARG A 20 -17.18 -14.44 -3.80
CA ARG A 20 -18.30 -13.50 -3.58
C ARG A 20 -17.80 -12.11 -3.19
N ALA A 21 -16.77 -12.01 -2.33
CA ALA A 21 -16.12 -10.75 -1.98
C ALA A 21 -15.48 -10.09 -3.20
N ALA A 22 -14.80 -10.87 -4.05
CA ALA A 22 -14.20 -10.39 -5.30
C ALA A 22 -15.24 -9.88 -6.32
N ARG A 23 -16.43 -10.50 -6.37
CA ARG A 23 -17.52 -10.05 -7.25
C ARG A 23 -18.33 -8.87 -6.66
N GLY A 24 -18.33 -8.69 -5.34
CA GLY A 24 -19.00 -7.58 -4.66
C GLY A 24 -18.19 -6.28 -4.63
N ALA A 25 -16.92 -6.31 -5.01
CA ALA A 25 -16.04 -5.14 -5.11
C ALA A 25 -16.26 -4.31 -6.41
N GLY A 26 -17.13 -4.78 -7.30
CA GLY A 26 -17.57 -4.03 -8.47
C GLY A 26 -18.50 -2.90 -8.06
N ASN A 27 -18.04 -1.65 -8.24
CA ASN A 27 -18.83 -0.43 -8.19
C ASN A 27 -19.23 0.10 -6.80
N ARG A 28 -18.25 0.44 -5.97
CA ARG A 28 -18.41 1.47 -4.93
C ARG A 28 -17.55 2.68 -5.34
N GLY A 29 -18.21 3.82 -5.55
CA GLY A 29 -17.60 5.07 -5.95
C GLY A 29 -16.34 5.40 -5.14
N GLN A 30 -15.52 6.32 -5.64
CA GLN A 30 -14.23 6.71 -5.05
C GLN A 30 -14.32 6.70 -3.51
N ALA A 31 -13.76 5.67 -2.88
CA ALA A 31 -13.72 5.63 -1.43
C ALA A 31 -12.80 6.75 -0.97
N ILE A 32 -13.37 7.68 -0.23
CA ILE A 32 -12.68 8.82 0.35
C ILE A 32 -12.63 8.58 1.85
N TRP A 33 -11.51 8.88 2.47
CA TRP A 33 -11.37 8.83 3.91
C TRP A 33 -10.79 10.15 4.40
N SER A 34 -11.59 10.84 5.20
CA SER A 34 -11.20 12.05 5.93
C SER A 34 -11.53 11.87 7.41
N ALA A 35 -11.03 12.74 8.25
CA ALA A 35 -11.38 12.73 9.68
C ALA A 35 -12.90 12.95 9.90
N GLU A 36 -13.59 13.56 8.95
CA GLU A 36 -15.04 13.79 8.99
C GLU A 36 -15.83 12.54 8.64
N GLU A 37 -15.32 11.72 7.69
CA GLU A 37 -16.00 10.51 7.22
C GLU A 37 -15.66 9.28 8.05
N ASP A 38 -14.53 9.29 8.74
CA ASP A 38 -14.10 8.23 9.64
C ASP A 38 -13.37 8.79 10.86
N PRO A 39 -14.08 9.02 11.96
CA PRO A 39 -13.49 9.52 13.22
C PRO A 39 -12.43 8.59 13.83
N GLN A 40 -12.38 7.32 13.43
CA GLN A 40 -11.37 6.36 13.88
C GLN A 40 -10.05 6.51 13.11
N MET A 41 -10.10 7.13 11.94
CA MET A 41 -8.89 7.47 11.21
C MET A 41 -8.29 8.74 11.83
N ASN A 42 -7.19 8.58 12.55
CA ASN A 42 -6.44 9.71 13.12
C ASN A 42 -5.73 10.50 11.99
N CYS A 43 -6.56 11.18 11.18
CA CYS A 43 -6.16 11.93 10.00
C CYS A 43 -6.29 13.44 10.31
N PRO A 44 -5.31 14.27 9.98
CA PRO A 44 -5.44 15.71 10.08
C PRO A 44 -6.65 16.21 9.26
N SER A 45 -7.40 17.18 9.77
CA SER A 45 -8.60 17.72 9.10
C SER A 45 -8.36 18.34 7.72
N TRP A 46 -7.11 18.74 7.43
CA TRP A 46 -6.69 19.29 6.14
C TRP A 46 -6.28 18.20 5.13
N LEU A 47 -6.19 16.93 5.55
CA LEU A 47 -5.73 15.79 4.75
C LEU A 47 -6.92 14.95 4.31
N ARG A 48 -6.90 14.56 3.05
CA ARG A 48 -7.85 13.62 2.46
C ARG A 48 -7.11 12.44 1.88
N ILE A 49 -7.50 11.22 2.27
CA ILE A 49 -7.02 10.00 1.63
C ILE A 49 -8.08 9.52 0.66
N ARG A 50 -7.70 9.19 -0.55
CA ARG A 50 -8.62 8.58 -1.51
C ARG A 50 -7.98 7.50 -2.37
N ARG A 51 -8.81 6.59 -2.85
CA ARG A 51 -8.44 5.58 -3.82
C ARG A 51 -8.51 6.16 -5.23
N LEU A 52 -7.48 5.86 -6.04
CA LEU A 52 -7.51 6.10 -7.49
C LEU A 52 -7.98 4.83 -8.21
N GLU A 53 -9.03 4.95 -9.00
CA GLU A 53 -9.44 3.89 -9.95
C GLU A 53 -8.62 4.00 -11.23
N THR A 54 -8.53 5.21 -11.74
CA THR A 54 -7.64 5.61 -12.83
C THR A 54 -7.01 6.95 -12.46
N ALA A 55 -5.76 7.17 -12.85
CA ALA A 55 -5.09 8.43 -12.58
C ALA A 55 -5.13 9.35 -13.80
N SER A 56 -5.59 10.58 -13.61
CA SER A 56 -5.47 11.67 -14.56
C SER A 56 -4.01 12.11 -14.74
N ASP A 57 -3.70 12.86 -15.78
CA ASP A 57 -2.35 13.38 -16.00
C ASP A 57 -1.87 14.26 -14.84
N ARG A 58 -2.73 15.06 -14.22
CA ARG A 58 -2.43 15.86 -13.03
C ARG A 58 -2.05 14.97 -11.83
N GLU A 59 -2.75 13.85 -11.64
CA GLU A 59 -2.44 12.91 -10.57
C GLU A 59 -1.16 12.13 -10.84
N ILE A 60 -0.90 11.75 -12.08
CA ILE A 60 0.38 11.15 -12.50
C ILE A 60 1.53 12.11 -12.21
N GLU A 61 1.37 13.39 -12.51
CA GLU A 61 2.35 14.44 -12.23
C GLU A 61 2.61 14.54 -10.72
N GLY A 62 1.58 14.69 -9.90
CA GLY A 62 1.70 14.81 -8.45
C GLY A 62 2.31 13.56 -7.79
N LEU A 63 1.91 12.37 -8.22
CA LEU A 63 2.51 11.10 -7.78
C LEU A 63 3.99 11.01 -8.17
N SER A 64 4.34 11.49 -9.37
CA SER A 64 5.72 11.50 -9.87
C SER A 64 6.60 12.47 -9.07
N ASP A 65 6.06 13.61 -8.67
CA ASP A 65 6.77 14.58 -7.82
C ASP A 65 7.04 13.97 -6.43
N VAL A 66 6.06 13.31 -5.81
CA VAL A 66 6.26 12.59 -4.53
C VAL A 66 7.32 11.50 -4.66
N LEU A 67 7.28 10.70 -5.73
CA LEU A 67 8.25 9.63 -5.93
C LEU A 67 9.66 10.17 -6.11
N ARG A 68 9.83 11.19 -6.98
CA ARG A 68 11.13 11.81 -7.23
C ARG A 68 11.69 12.46 -5.98
N ASP A 69 10.88 13.22 -5.25
CA ASP A 69 11.27 13.82 -3.97
C ASP A 69 11.78 12.77 -2.98
N CYS A 70 11.07 11.65 -2.84
CA CYS A 70 11.49 10.57 -1.94
C CYS A 70 12.82 9.93 -2.39
N VAL A 71 13.00 9.65 -3.69
CA VAL A 71 14.24 9.05 -4.23
C VAL A 71 15.41 10.03 -4.12
N GLU A 72 15.22 11.30 -4.44
CA GLU A 72 16.22 12.37 -4.25
C GLU A 72 16.57 12.56 -2.76
N GLY A 73 15.61 12.30 -1.87
CA GLY A 73 15.79 12.27 -0.42
C GLY A 73 16.45 10.97 0.11
N GLY A 74 16.87 10.05 -0.78
CA GLY A 74 17.60 8.84 -0.41
C GLY A 74 16.73 7.62 -0.10
N ALA A 75 15.41 7.65 -0.38
CA ALA A 75 14.56 6.49 -0.12
C ALA A 75 14.83 5.34 -1.12
N SER A 76 15.13 4.14 -0.60
CA SER A 76 15.26 2.91 -1.39
C SER A 76 13.87 2.36 -1.69
N VAL A 77 13.32 2.70 -2.85
CA VAL A 77 11.94 2.37 -3.26
C VAL A 77 11.87 1.83 -4.69
N GLY A 78 12.96 1.16 -5.13
CA GLY A 78 13.04 0.49 -6.42
C GLY A 78 13.55 1.39 -7.55
N PHE A 79 14.16 2.55 -7.24
CA PHE A 79 14.73 3.47 -8.23
C PHE A 79 16.13 3.94 -7.85
N LEU A 80 16.95 4.13 -8.86
CA LEU A 80 18.29 4.74 -8.75
C LEU A 80 18.28 6.17 -9.27
N LEU A 81 19.20 6.98 -8.80
CA LEU A 81 19.47 8.32 -9.33
C LEU A 81 20.30 8.26 -10.62
N PRO A 82 20.06 9.17 -11.58
CA PRO A 82 18.98 10.16 -11.57
C PRO A 82 17.62 9.56 -11.94
N LEU A 83 16.58 9.89 -11.19
CA LEU A 83 15.21 9.51 -11.53
C LEU A 83 14.59 10.63 -12.39
N THR A 84 14.49 10.40 -13.70
CA THR A 84 13.85 11.37 -14.59
C THR A 84 12.34 11.43 -14.39
N ARG A 85 11.72 12.58 -14.68
CA ARG A 85 10.27 12.75 -14.63
C ARG A 85 9.55 11.71 -15.49
N GLY A 86 9.99 11.52 -16.74
CA GLY A 86 9.35 10.54 -17.65
C GLY A 86 9.41 9.10 -17.12
N LYS A 87 10.49 8.71 -16.44
CA LYS A 87 10.57 7.38 -15.80
C LYS A 87 9.60 7.25 -14.63
N ALA A 88 9.43 8.29 -13.81
CA ALA A 88 8.47 8.30 -12.72
C ALA A 88 7.03 8.28 -13.24
N GLU A 89 6.70 9.08 -14.25
CA GLU A 89 5.38 9.08 -14.88
C GLU A 89 5.04 7.74 -15.53
N ALA A 90 5.97 7.12 -16.26
CA ALA A 90 5.78 5.79 -16.85
C ALA A 90 5.46 4.74 -15.80
N PHE A 91 6.16 4.76 -14.65
CA PHE A 91 5.86 3.87 -13.52
C PHE A 91 4.42 4.07 -13.00
N TRP A 92 3.99 5.32 -12.80
CA TRP A 92 2.66 5.59 -12.26
C TRP A 92 1.54 5.32 -13.26
N ARG A 93 1.76 5.55 -14.56
CA ARG A 93 0.82 5.12 -15.61
C ARG A 93 0.65 3.59 -15.61
N GLY A 94 1.74 2.84 -15.45
CA GLY A 94 1.68 1.39 -15.30
C GLY A 94 0.93 0.95 -14.03
N ALA A 95 1.16 1.62 -12.90
CA ALA A 95 0.43 1.35 -11.65
C ALA A 95 -1.06 1.67 -11.77
N SER A 96 -1.43 2.79 -12.41
CA SER A 96 -2.81 3.17 -12.70
C SER A 96 -3.50 2.16 -13.61
N ALA A 97 -2.85 1.73 -14.68
CA ALA A 97 -3.40 0.69 -15.56
C ALA A 97 -3.62 -0.65 -14.83
N SER A 98 -2.71 -1.02 -13.94
CA SER A 98 -2.84 -2.23 -13.09
C SER A 98 -3.99 -2.07 -12.07
N ALA A 99 -4.20 -0.86 -11.52
CA ALA A 99 -5.34 -0.58 -10.64
C ALA A 99 -6.67 -0.69 -11.39
N ALA A 100 -6.74 -0.17 -12.63
CA ALA A 100 -7.92 -0.30 -13.48
C ALA A 100 -8.29 -1.76 -13.82
N ARG A 101 -7.28 -2.67 -13.86
CA ARG A 101 -7.51 -4.11 -14.00
C ARG A 101 -7.88 -4.81 -12.70
N GLY A 102 -7.94 -4.08 -11.57
CA GLY A 102 -8.25 -4.65 -10.27
C GLY A 102 -7.11 -5.46 -9.63
N GLU A 103 -5.86 -5.32 -10.08
CA GLU A 103 -4.70 -6.05 -9.57
C GLU A 103 -4.09 -5.39 -8.33
N ARG A 104 -4.40 -4.11 -8.11
CA ARG A 104 -3.96 -3.31 -6.96
C ARG A 104 -4.90 -2.17 -6.64
N VAL A 105 -4.68 -1.56 -5.49
CA VAL A 105 -5.21 -0.26 -5.12
C VAL A 105 -4.07 0.75 -5.09
N VAL A 106 -4.30 1.95 -5.62
CA VAL A 106 -3.42 3.11 -5.45
C VAL A 106 -4.15 4.12 -4.57
N LEU A 107 -3.55 4.46 -3.44
CA LEU A 107 -4.03 5.47 -2.50
C LEU A 107 -3.21 6.74 -2.65
N VAL A 108 -3.88 7.88 -2.56
CA VAL A 108 -3.23 9.20 -2.51
C VAL A 108 -3.66 9.95 -1.27
N ALA A 109 -2.71 10.68 -0.70
CA ALA A 109 -2.92 11.66 0.35
C ALA A 109 -2.86 13.05 -0.28
N GLU A 110 -3.96 13.80 -0.19
CA GLU A 110 -4.13 15.12 -0.79
C GLU A 110 -4.33 16.18 0.27
N GLU A 111 -3.72 17.34 0.05
CA GLU A 111 -4.03 18.57 0.78
C GLU A 111 -5.36 19.17 0.26
N GLN A 112 -5.96 20.08 1.02
CA GLN A 112 -7.21 20.77 0.62
C GLN A 112 -7.13 21.45 -0.75
N ALA A 113 -5.94 21.93 -1.15
CA ALA A 113 -5.71 22.50 -2.49
C ALA A 113 -5.60 21.44 -3.60
N GLY A 114 -5.75 20.16 -3.30
CA GLY A 114 -5.68 19.04 -4.24
C GLY A 114 -4.24 18.65 -4.63
N ALA A 115 -3.23 19.12 -3.90
CA ALA A 115 -1.85 18.66 -4.12
C ALA A 115 -1.63 17.29 -3.47
N ILE A 116 -1.07 16.35 -4.22
CA ILE A 116 -0.69 15.04 -3.70
C ILE A 116 0.60 15.19 -2.89
N VAL A 117 0.56 14.73 -1.64
CA VAL A 117 1.68 14.79 -0.70
C VAL A 117 2.11 13.42 -0.18
N GLY A 118 1.37 12.38 -0.53
CA GLY A 118 1.74 11.01 -0.18
C GLY A 118 0.98 9.98 -1.00
N THR A 119 1.43 8.74 -0.93
CA THR A 119 0.80 7.61 -1.62
C THR A 119 1.11 6.29 -0.93
N ALA A 120 0.26 5.30 -1.14
CA ALA A 120 0.48 3.90 -0.82
C ALA A 120 -0.14 3.02 -1.91
N GLN A 121 0.39 1.83 -2.09
CA GLN A 121 -0.22 0.80 -2.93
C GLN A 121 -0.52 -0.44 -2.11
N VAL A 122 -1.64 -1.09 -2.40
CA VAL A 122 -1.96 -2.44 -1.94
C VAL A 122 -2.02 -3.33 -3.18
N ILE A 123 -1.14 -4.30 -3.28
CA ILE A 123 -0.97 -5.16 -4.46
C ILE A 123 -1.46 -6.56 -4.07
N TRP A 124 -2.44 -7.08 -4.78
CA TRP A 124 -2.96 -8.43 -4.52
C TRP A 124 -1.94 -9.48 -4.89
N ALA A 125 -1.76 -10.49 -4.02
CA ALA A 125 -0.94 -11.65 -4.38
C ALA A 125 -1.52 -12.33 -5.63
N GLN A 126 -0.64 -12.69 -6.56
CA GLN A 126 -1.04 -13.20 -7.88
C GLN A 126 -1.16 -14.73 -7.92
N PHE A 127 -0.69 -15.44 -6.89
CA PHE A 127 -0.73 -16.90 -6.84
C PHE A 127 -2.06 -17.40 -6.27
N GLU A 128 -2.62 -18.44 -6.87
CA GLU A 128 -3.90 -19.02 -6.48
C GLU A 128 -3.96 -19.48 -5.01
N ASN A 129 -2.84 -19.93 -4.46
CA ASN A 129 -2.75 -20.37 -3.06
C ASN A 129 -2.58 -19.21 -2.07
N GLN A 130 -2.60 -17.97 -2.52
CA GLN A 130 -2.44 -16.76 -1.68
C GLN A 130 -3.63 -15.77 -1.83
N PRO A 131 -4.89 -16.22 -1.93
CA PRO A 131 -6.02 -15.31 -2.16
C PRO A 131 -6.30 -14.38 -1.00
N HIS A 132 -5.78 -14.71 0.19
CA HIS A 132 -5.94 -13.96 1.43
C HIS A 132 -4.83 -12.92 1.67
N ARG A 133 -3.80 -12.84 0.80
CA ARG A 133 -2.60 -12.01 1.00
C ARG A 133 -2.56 -10.81 0.06
N ALA A 134 -1.99 -9.73 0.54
CA ALA A 134 -1.57 -8.60 -0.28
C ALA A 134 -0.25 -8.00 0.22
N ASP A 135 0.43 -7.27 -0.66
CA ASP A 135 1.65 -6.54 -0.35
C ASP A 135 1.35 -5.04 -0.28
N VAL A 136 1.81 -4.37 0.79
CA VAL A 136 1.79 -2.90 0.86
C VAL A 136 3.10 -2.38 0.31
N ALA A 137 3.02 -1.51 -0.68
CA ALA A 137 4.18 -0.97 -1.37
C ALA A 137 4.06 0.53 -1.61
N LYS A 138 5.17 1.17 -1.94
CA LYS A 138 5.23 2.60 -2.29
C LYS A 138 4.55 3.49 -1.23
N MET A 139 4.78 3.16 0.06
CA MET A 139 4.45 4.04 1.18
C MET A 139 5.37 5.25 1.16
N LEU A 140 4.93 6.32 0.50
CA LEU A 140 5.73 7.52 0.26
C LEU A 140 5.03 8.75 0.83
N VAL A 141 5.78 9.61 1.49
CA VAL A 141 5.33 10.93 1.93
C VAL A 141 6.39 11.95 1.51
N HIS A 142 5.97 12.95 0.74
CA HIS A 142 6.81 14.06 0.30
C HIS A 142 7.51 14.70 1.51
N ARG A 143 8.81 15.00 1.42
CA ARG A 143 9.63 15.50 2.56
C ARG A 143 9.00 16.69 3.27
N ARG A 144 8.39 17.63 2.53
CA ARG A 144 7.72 18.81 3.08
C ARG A 144 6.51 18.50 3.99
N ALA A 145 5.92 17.32 3.82
CA ALA A 145 4.69 16.91 4.52
C ALA A 145 4.92 15.78 5.55
N ARG A 146 6.17 15.40 5.81
CA ARG A 146 6.50 14.36 6.79
C ARG A 146 6.19 14.81 8.22
N ARG A 147 6.04 13.82 9.14
CA ARG A 147 5.81 14.02 10.58
C ARG A 147 4.47 14.67 10.92
N GLN A 148 3.50 14.61 10.01
CA GLN A 148 2.15 15.17 10.14
C GLN A 148 1.05 14.10 10.16
N GLY A 149 1.38 12.84 10.49
CA GLY A 149 0.41 11.74 10.57
C GLY A 149 0.04 11.06 9.24
N ILE A 150 0.46 11.61 8.08
CA ILE A 150 0.08 11.14 6.74
C ILE A 150 0.40 9.66 6.52
N GLY A 151 1.60 9.22 6.93
CA GLY A 151 1.98 7.82 6.79
C GLY A 151 1.08 6.86 7.56
N ALA A 152 0.64 7.25 8.76
CA ALA A 152 -0.29 6.45 9.56
C ALA A 152 -1.68 6.39 8.91
N ALA A 153 -2.18 7.52 8.40
CA ALA A 153 -3.47 7.61 7.71
C ALA A 153 -3.48 6.76 6.41
N LEU A 154 -2.42 6.84 5.59
CA LEU A 154 -2.24 6.00 4.39
C LEU A 154 -2.22 4.52 4.74
N LEU A 155 -1.52 4.15 5.82
CA LEU A 155 -1.42 2.75 6.24
C LEU A 155 -2.77 2.21 6.72
N ALA A 156 -3.51 2.98 7.52
CA ALA A 156 -4.86 2.63 7.96
C ALA A 156 -5.82 2.46 6.77
N ALA A 157 -5.77 3.37 5.78
CA ALA A 157 -6.55 3.26 4.55
C ALA A 157 -6.17 2.01 3.74
N ALA A 158 -4.87 1.67 3.66
CA ALA A 158 -4.39 0.46 2.97
C ALA A 158 -4.90 -0.82 3.64
N GLU A 159 -4.86 -0.88 4.97
CA GLU A 159 -5.39 -2.00 5.76
C GLU A 159 -6.90 -2.16 5.56
N ARG A 160 -7.64 -1.06 5.54
CA ARG A 160 -9.09 -1.09 5.26
C ARG A 160 -9.40 -1.58 3.86
N CYS A 161 -8.74 -1.04 2.83
CA CYS A 161 -8.89 -1.52 1.45
C CYS A 161 -8.63 -3.02 1.32
N ALA A 162 -7.63 -3.53 2.03
CA ALA A 162 -7.31 -4.94 2.04
C ALA A 162 -8.43 -5.78 2.69
N LEU A 163 -8.95 -5.35 3.84
CA LEU A 163 -10.08 -6.01 4.52
C LEU A 163 -11.34 -6.01 3.65
N GLU A 164 -11.69 -4.90 3.04
CA GLU A 164 -12.84 -4.78 2.13
C GLU A 164 -12.73 -5.70 0.92
N ALA A 165 -11.48 -5.97 0.48
CA ALA A 165 -11.18 -6.93 -0.58
C ALA A 165 -11.03 -8.38 -0.08
N GLY A 166 -11.34 -8.66 1.19
CA GLY A 166 -11.25 -9.99 1.80
C GLY A 166 -9.81 -10.46 2.05
N ARG A 167 -8.83 -9.56 2.12
CA ARG A 167 -7.45 -9.90 2.44
C ARG A 167 -7.25 -9.88 3.95
N THR A 168 -6.65 -10.93 4.49
CA THR A 168 -6.45 -11.10 5.94
C THR A 168 -4.99 -11.07 6.35
N LEU A 169 -4.07 -11.03 5.37
CA LEU A 169 -2.63 -10.96 5.62
C LEU A 169 -2.00 -9.89 4.72
N LEU A 170 -1.34 -8.95 5.34
CA LEU A 170 -0.51 -7.95 4.65
C LEU A 170 0.96 -8.18 4.94
N VAL A 171 1.79 -7.95 3.91
CA VAL A 171 3.25 -8.01 3.99
C VAL A 171 3.81 -6.71 3.42
N LEU A 172 4.92 -6.25 3.96
CA LEU A 172 5.72 -5.16 3.39
C LEU A 172 7.19 -5.32 3.78
N ASP A 173 8.03 -4.58 3.07
CA ASP A 173 9.43 -4.43 3.43
C ASP A 173 9.86 -2.95 3.43
N THR A 174 10.92 -2.64 4.18
CA THR A 174 11.48 -1.30 4.24
C THR A 174 12.96 -1.29 4.59
N ALA A 175 13.70 -0.40 3.96
CA ALA A 175 15.08 -0.05 4.34
C ALA A 175 15.14 1.17 5.28
N SER A 176 13.99 1.76 5.65
CA SER A 176 13.92 3.00 6.44
C SER A 176 13.57 2.72 7.89
N ASP A 177 14.44 3.14 8.83
CA ASP A 177 14.18 3.05 10.27
C ASP A 177 12.95 3.88 10.69
N ASP A 178 12.72 5.04 10.06
CA ASP A 178 11.54 5.86 10.34
C ASP A 178 10.24 5.14 9.96
N ALA A 179 10.24 4.47 8.82
CA ALA A 179 9.11 3.65 8.37
C ALA A 179 8.95 2.41 9.25
N ALA A 180 10.02 1.72 9.63
CA ALA A 180 9.98 0.59 10.55
C ALA A 180 9.35 0.97 11.89
N ARG A 181 9.74 2.12 12.46
CA ARG A 181 9.11 2.66 13.68
C ARG A 181 7.62 2.95 13.51
N LEU A 182 7.21 3.44 12.33
CA LEU A 182 5.79 3.65 12.03
C LEU A 182 5.05 2.32 12.03
N TYR A 183 5.54 1.31 11.32
CA TYR A 183 4.88 0.00 11.22
C TYR A 183 4.72 -0.67 12.57
N VAL A 184 5.76 -0.66 13.42
CA VAL A 184 5.66 -1.18 14.80
C VAL A 184 4.57 -0.46 15.60
N ARG A 185 4.51 0.88 15.54
CA ARG A 185 3.45 1.65 16.24
C ARG A 185 2.05 1.35 15.73
N GLN A 186 1.92 0.96 14.46
CA GLN A 186 0.64 0.56 13.85
C GLN A 186 0.34 -0.93 14.01
N GLY A 187 1.08 -1.65 14.86
CA GLY A 187 0.82 -3.03 15.21
C GLY A 187 1.30 -4.06 14.19
N TRP A 188 2.18 -3.68 13.27
CA TRP A 188 2.84 -4.62 12.36
C TRP A 188 3.94 -5.38 13.09
N GLN A 189 4.08 -6.66 12.76
CA GLN A 189 5.05 -7.56 13.35
C GLN A 189 6.29 -7.63 12.45
N ARG A 190 7.47 -7.43 13.07
CA ARG A 190 8.76 -7.57 12.38
C ARG A 190 9.10 -9.06 12.23
N VAL A 191 9.45 -9.49 11.02
CA VAL A 191 9.93 -10.84 10.73
C VAL A 191 11.45 -10.91 10.91
N GLY A 192 12.18 -10.03 10.26
CA GLY A 192 13.64 -10.00 10.27
C GLY A 192 14.21 -9.13 9.17
N ASP A 193 15.55 -9.11 9.06
CA ASP A 193 16.30 -8.34 8.07
C ASP A 193 16.91 -9.24 7.01
N ILE A 194 16.95 -8.76 5.79
CA ILE A 194 17.69 -9.36 4.68
C ILE A 194 18.83 -8.41 4.33
N PRO A 195 20.10 -8.79 4.53
CA PRO A 195 21.25 -7.97 4.15
C PRO A 195 21.36 -7.85 2.62
N ASP A 196 21.90 -6.74 2.15
CA ASP A 196 22.19 -6.49 0.72
C ASP A 196 21.01 -6.71 -0.24
N TYR A 197 19.81 -6.50 0.26
CA TYR A 197 18.55 -6.79 -0.45
C TYR A 197 18.33 -5.89 -1.67
N ALA A 198 18.75 -4.63 -1.57
CA ALA A 198 18.54 -3.64 -2.62
C ALA A 198 19.72 -2.65 -2.66
N LEU A 199 19.58 -1.64 -3.49
CA LEU A 199 20.50 -0.50 -3.52
C LEU A 199 19.79 0.77 -3.03
N TRP A 200 20.53 1.59 -2.28
CA TRP A 200 20.18 2.99 -2.12
C TRP A 200 20.16 3.69 -3.47
N PRO A 201 19.42 4.79 -3.63
CA PRO A 201 19.42 5.54 -4.89
C PRO A 201 20.79 5.91 -5.44
N ALA A 202 21.79 6.11 -4.56
CA ALA A 202 23.17 6.42 -4.91
C ALA A 202 24.04 5.19 -5.23
N GLY A 203 23.48 3.97 -5.25
CA GLY A 203 24.16 2.76 -5.72
C GLY A 203 24.84 1.88 -4.65
N ARG A 204 24.74 2.21 -3.35
CA ARG A 204 25.26 1.35 -2.27
C ARG A 204 24.21 0.32 -1.86
N PHE A 205 24.65 -0.89 -1.49
CA PHE A 205 23.77 -1.90 -0.94
C PHE A 205 23.05 -1.43 0.33
N CYS A 206 21.80 -1.83 0.48
CA CYS A 206 21.03 -1.66 1.70
C CYS A 206 20.30 -2.95 2.08
N SER A 207 20.17 -3.19 3.37
CA SER A 207 19.29 -4.22 3.91
C SER A 207 17.83 -3.77 3.82
N THR A 208 16.92 -4.73 3.93
CA THR A 208 15.50 -4.45 4.17
C THR A 208 15.01 -5.20 5.39
N THR A 209 14.03 -4.64 6.08
CA THR A 209 13.30 -5.29 7.17
C THR A 209 11.92 -5.71 6.66
N ILE A 210 11.58 -6.98 6.83
CA ILE A 210 10.27 -7.54 6.47
C ILE A 210 9.32 -7.40 7.65
N PHE A 211 8.09 -6.97 7.35
CA PHE A 211 6.97 -6.89 8.29
C PHE A 211 5.74 -7.58 7.73
N PHE A 212 4.88 -8.05 8.64
CA PHE A 212 3.55 -8.52 8.29
C PHE A 212 2.51 -8.02 9.30
N LYS A 213 1.25 -8.03 8.89
CA LYS A 213 0.10 -7.78 9.75
C LYS A 213 -1.05 -8.70 9.38
N GLU A 214 -1.56 -9.43 10.38
CA GLU A 214 -2.83 -10.13 10.26
C GLU A 214 -3.96 -9.12 10.46
N LEU A 215 -4.87 -9.06 9.49
CA LEU A 215 -6.05 -8.24 9.55
C LEU A 215 -7.19 -9.11 10.08
N ARG A 216 -7.70 -8.79 11.28
CA ARG A 216 -8.88 -9.43 11.82
C ARG A 216 -10.08 -8.58 11.46
N GLY A 217 -11.02 -9.14 10.71
CA GLY A 217 -12.33 -8.52 10.55
C GLY A 217 -12.95 -8.35 11.95
N THR A 218 -13.56 -7.19 12.19
CA THR A 218 -14.43 -7.04 13.37
C THR A 218 -15.53 -8.10 13.27
N PRO A 219 -15.78 -8.88 14.34
CA PRO A 219 -16.82 -9.91 14.34
C PRO A 219 -18.21 -9.37 14.09
#